data_75f8990cfd0140006a053bb704839a0d
#
_entry.id   75f8990cfd0140006a053bb704839a0d
#
_cell.length_a   1.000
_cell.length_b   1.000
_cell.length_c   1.000
_cell.angle_alpha   90.00
_cell.angle_beta   90.00
_cell.angle_gamma   90.00
#
_symmetry.space_group_name_H-M   'P 1'
#
loop_
_entity.id
_entity.type
_entity.pdbx_description
1 polymer ?
#
loop_
_entity_poly.entity_id
_entity_poly.type
_entity_poly.pdbx_seq_one_letter_code
_entity_poly.pdbx_strand_id
1 'polypeptide(L)'
;YGDAPVTVSYPAGTPMKWDLMLDSYNGSRPAEYDDAVATFNAALGAATWLTYGSSTAGQISDLVITFNSYFRASSVCLYKDGQSQSAWENLIYNELISQRPIVYSGVHPSSGGHAVVLDGYQASSNLYHFNFGWGGQGDGWYTVDDETGMNGFVSYQGMVYKIMPKKKNVSVEMSSPKSFYVNRTNEVKLR
;
A
#
# COMPACT_ATOMS: atom_id res chain seq x y z
N TYR A 1 -27.23 -5.72 -10.29
CA TYR A 1 -26.25 -4.76 -10.78
C TYR A 1 -25.89 -5.23 -12.19
N GLY A 2 -26.22 -4.42 -13.20
CA GLY A 2 -25.95 -4.76 -14.59
C GLY A 2 -24.47 -4.64 -14.90
N ASP A 3 -24.00 -5.46 -15.83
CA ASP A 3 -22.59 -5.60 -16.28
C ASP A 3 -22.06 -4.39 -17.09
N ALA A 4 -22.50 -3.18 -16.81
CA ALA A 4 -21.95 -1.99 -17.46
C ALA A 4 -20.65 -1.59 -16.78
N PRO A 5 -19.54 -1.41 -17.52
CA PRO A 5 -18.29 -0.97 -16.95
C PRO A 5 -18.48 0.42 -16.33
N VAL A 6 -18.20 0.52 -15.04
CA VAL A 6 -18.19 1.82 -14.33
C VAL A 6 -16.83 2.46 -14.58
N THR A 7 -16.83 3.54 -15.34
CA THR A 7 -15.60 4.33 -15.54
C THR A 7 -15.54 5.36 -14.41
N VAL A 8 -14.52 5.24 -13.57
CA VAL A 8 -14.20 6.24 -12.55
C VAL A 8 -13.05 7.10 -13.09
N SER A 9 -13.26 8.42 -13.11
CA SER A 9 -12.26 9.37 -13.58
C SER A 9 -11.99 10.42 -12.51
N TYR A 10 -10.73 10.58 -12.15
CA TYR A 10 -10.30 11.65 -11.26
C TYR A 10 -9.36 12.59 -12.00
N PRO A 11 -9.57 13.93 -11.95
CA PRO A 11 -8.66 14.90 -12.53
C PRO A 11 -7.24 14.76 -11.96
N ALA A 12 -6.24 14.88 -12.81
CA ALA A 12 -4.86 14.92 -12.36
C ALA A 12 -4.65 16.06 -11.36
N GLY A 13 -3.97 15.76 -10.25
CA GLY A 13 -3.73 16.75 -9.20
C GLY A 13 -4.88 16.93 -8.20
N THR A 14 -5.94 16.10 -8.25
CA THR A 14 -6.96 16.06 -7.18
C THR A 14 -6.29 15.83 -5.83
N PRO A 15 -6.42 16.77 -4.86
CA PRO A 15 -5.80 16.61 -3.55
C PRO A 15 -6.52 15.52 -2.75
N MET A 16 -5.75 14.63 -2.14
CA MET A 16 -6.28 13.68 -1.17
C MET A 16 -6.34 14.34 0.21
N LYS A 17 -7.46 14.20 0.90
CA LYS A 17 -7.69 14.78 2.23
C LYS A 17 -7.22 13.81 3.31
N TRP A 18 -5.90 13.64 3.44
CA TRP A 18 -5.28 12.68 4.35
C TRP A 18 -5.64 12.91 5.82
N ASP A 19 -5.79 14.17 6.22
CA ASP A 19 -6.17 14.62 7.56
C ASP A 19 -7.61 14.26 7.94
N LEU A 20 -8.44 13.89 6.98
CA LEU A 20 -9.79 13.38 7.19
C LEU A 20 -9.88 11.85 7.12
N MET A 21 -8.78 11.13 6.92
CA MET A 21 -8.76 9.67 6.98
C MET A 21 -8.53 9.22 8.42
N LEU A 22 -9.46 8.45 8.95
CA LEU A 22 -9.47 8.00 10.34
C LEU A 22 -8.83 6.61 10.48
N ASP A 23 -8.24 6.35 11.64
CA ASP A 23 -7.73 5.02 11.99
C ASP A 23 -8.86 4.00 12.20
N SER A 24 -10.10 4.47 12.45
CA SER A 24 -11.27 3.63 12.63
C SER A 24 -12.53 4.35 12.17
N TYR A 25 -13.41 3.62 11.52
CA TYR A 25 -14.69 4.12 10.98
C TYR A 25 -15.90 3.59 11.75
N ASN A 26 -15.75 3.29 13.04
CA ASN A 26 -16.83 2.86 13.91
C ASN A 26 -17.62 4.06 14.43
N GLY A 27 -18.96 3.92 14.48
CA GLY A 27 -19.85 4.95 15.02
C GLY A 27 -20.26 6.04 14.04
N SER A 28 -21.04 7.01 14.54
CA SER A 28 -21.52 8.15 13.76
C SER A 28 -20.43 9.21 13.60
N ARG A 29 -20.26 9.76 12.41
CA ARG A 29 -19.30 10.81 12.08
C ARG A 29 -19.80 11.71 10.94
N PRO A 30 -19.21 12.90 10.74
CA PRO A 30 -19.49 13.72 9.56
C PRO A 30 -19.15 13.00 8.26
N ALA A 31 -19.98 13.18 7.23
CA ALA A 31 -19.83 12.50 5.93
C ALA A 31 -18.49 12.78 5.24
N GLU A 32 -17.87 13.92 5.51
CA GLU A 32 -16.58 14.30 4.91
C GLU A 32 -15.44 13.31 5.18
N TYR A 33 -15.48 12.58 6.30
CA TYR A 33 -14.51 11.53 6.62
C TYR A 33 -14.72 10.29 5.74
N ASP A 34 -15.98 9.91 5.53
CA ASP A 34 -16.33 8.81 4.62
C ASP A 34 -16.01 9.18 3.17
N ASP A 35 -16.32 10.42 2.75
CA ASP A 35 -16.02 10.92 1.42
C ASP A 35 -14.52 10.95 1.14
N ALA A 36 -13.69 11.28 2.14
CA ALA A 36 -12.24 11.31 2.00
C ALA A 36 -11.68 9.92 1.66
N VAL A 37 -12.05 8.89 2.44
CA VAL A 37 -11.57 7.52 2.21
C VAL A 37 -12.19 6.91 0.95
N ALA A 38 -13.47 7.19 0.66
CA ALA A 38 -14.13 6.73 -0.56
C ALA A 38 -13.47 7.32 -1.81
N THR A 39 -13.15 8.63 -1.79
CA THR A 39 -12.42 9.30 -2.87
C THR A 39 -11.06 8.68 -3.11
N PHE A 40 -10.30 8.41 -2.04
CA PHE A 40 -9.00 7.76 -2.15
C PHE A 40 -9.11 6.36 -2.74
N ASN A 41 -10.03 5.54 -2.24
CA ASN A 41 -10.24 4.18 -2.72
C ASN A 41 -10.65 4.15 -4.20
N ALA A 42 -11.56 5.04 -4.60
CA ALA A 42 -11.99 5.13 -5.98
C ALA A 42 -10.85 5.60 -6.92
N ALA A 43 -10.05 6.59 -6.49
CA ALA A 43 -8.89 7.05 -7.25
C ALA A 43 -7.82 5.96 -7.36
N LEU A 44 -7.54 5.24 -6.27
CA LEU A 44 -6.59 4.13 -6.25
C LEU A 44 -7.05 3.00 -7.19
N GLY A 45 -8.33 2.61 -7.10
CA GLY A 45 -8.90 1.57 -7.93
C GLY A 45 -8.88 1.92 -9.42
N ALA A 46 -9.22 3.16 -9.78
CA ALA A 46 -9.13 3.64 -11.14
C ALA A 46 -7.69 3.63 -11.68
N ALA A 47 -6.74 4.11 -10.87
CA ALA A 47 -5.32 4.15 -11.22
C ALA A 47 -4.68 2.75 -11.32
N THR A 48 -5.25 1.75 -10.65
CA THR A 48 -4.78 0.35 -10.65
C THR A 48 -5.54 -0.52 -11.68
N TRP A 49 -6.43 0.08 -12.47
CA TRP A 49 -7.28 -0.62 -13.45
C TRP A 49 -8.07 -1.79 -12.86
N LEU A 50 -8.60 -1.62 -11.65
CA LEU A 50 -9.42 -2.65 -11.02
C LEU A 50 -10.68 -2.92 -11.83
N THR A 51 -11.00 -4.19 -12.02
CA THR A 51 -12.26 -4.62 -12.60
C THR A 51 -13.30 -4.78 -11.48
N TYR A 52 -14.32 -3.95 -11.53
CA TYR A 52 -15.43 -3.95 -10.56
C TYR A 52 -16.57 -4.83 -11.04
N GLY A 53 -17.09 -5.68 -10.16
CA GLY A 53 -18.22 -6.57 -10.43
C GLY A 53 -18.78 -7.14 -9.14
N SER A 54 -19.33 -8.34 -9.18
CA SER A 54 -19.73 -9.10 -7.99
C SER A 54 -18.52 -9.41 -7.08
N SER A 55 -17.32 -9.46 -7.66
CA SER A 55 -16.02 -9.37 -6.97
C SER A 55 -15.13 -8.38 -7.72
N THR A 56 -14.24 -7.72 -6.98
CA THR A 56 -13.26 -6.79 -7.56
C THR A 56 -11.96 -7.54 -7.79
N ALA A 57 -11.38 -7.39 -8.97
CA ALA A 57 -10.15 -8.05 -9.35
C ALA A 57 -9.10 -7.05 -9.88
N GLY A 58 -7.83 -7.38 -9.65
CA GLY A 58 -6.67 -6.64 -10.14
C GLY A 58 -5.37 -7.39 -9.85
N GLN A 59 -4.27 -6.88 -10.38
CA GLN A 59 -2.94 -7.42 -10.12
C GLN A 59 -2.18 -6.52 -9.16
N ILE A 60 -1.53 -7.10 -8.16
CA ILE A 60 -0.72 -6.29 -7.21
C ILE A 60 0.45 -5.60 -7.92
N SER A 61 0.97 -6.14 -9.01
CA SER A 61 2.02 -5.51 -9.82
C SER A 61 1.61 -4.14 -10.36
N ASP A 62 0.32 -3.92 -10.63
CA ASP A 62 -0.19 -2.65 -11.18
C ASP A 62 -0.09 -1.52 -10.15
N LEU A 63 -0.06 -1.85 -8.85
CA LEU A 63 0.19 -0.89 -7.80
C LEU A 63 1.54 -0.20 -7.92
N VAL A 64 2.55 -0.86 -8.50
CA VAL A 64 3.87 -0.23 -8.73
C VAL A 64 3.75 0.94 -9.70
N ILE A 65 3.02 0.76 -10.79
CA ILE A 65 2.75 1.83 -11.76
C ILE A 65 1.90 2.91 -11.09
N THR A 66 0.87 2.50 -10.37
CA THR A 66 -0.04 3.39 -9.64
C THR A 66 0.69 4.29 -8.66
N PHE A 67 1.49 3.74 -7.76
CA PHE A 67 2.26 4.51 -6.78
C PHE A 67 3.29 5.41 -7.45
N ASN A 68 4.00 4.90 -8.47
CA ASN A 68 5.04 5.65 -9.14
C ASN A 68 4.52 6.82 -9.99
N SER A 69 3.37 6.65 -10.64
CA SER A 69 2.85 7.60 -11.64
C SER A 69 1.82 8.56 -11.05
N TYR A 70 0.99 8.10 -10.11
CA TYR A 70 -0.15 8.87 -9.62
C TYR A 70 -0.03 9.33 -8.17
N PHE A 71 0.62 8.56 -7.30
CA PHE A 71 0.69 8.86 -5.87
C PHE A 71 2.06 9.38 -5.39
N ARG A 72 2.97 9.71 -6.31
CA ARG A 72 4.30 10.24 -6.01
C ARG A 72 5.06 9.41 -4.96
N ALA A 73 4.88 8.12 -5.01
CA ALA A 73 5.59 7.16 -4.18
C ALA A 73 6.43 6.21 -5.05
N SER A 74 7.45 5.62 -4.48
CA SER A 74 8.17 4.48 -5.07
C SER A 74 7.66 3.20 -4.44
N SER A 75 7.69 2.11 -5.17
CA SER A 75 7.40 0.77 -4.67
C SER A 75 8.04 -0.29 -5.56
N VAL A 76 8.13 -1.51 -5.05
CA VAL A 76 8.63 -2.69 -5.77
C VAL A 76 7.62 -3.82 -5.60
N CYS A 77 7.33 -4.55 -6.68
CA CYS A 77 6.58 -5.80 -6.62
C CYS A 77 7.57 -6.97 -6.73
N LEU A 78 7.38 -7.98 -5.88
CA LEU A 78 8.14 -9.21 -5.88
C LEU A 78 7.21 -10.39 -5.60
N TYR A 79 7.41 -11.47 -6.33
CA TYR A 79 6.75 -12.75 -6.05
C TYR A 79 7.72 -13.69 -5.32
N LYS A 80 7.17 -14.57 -4.48
CA LYS A 80 7.95 -15.49 -3.65
C LYS A 80 8.64 -16.58 -4.47
N ASP A 81 8.15 -16.86 -5.66
CA ASP A 81 8.73 -17.87 -6.53
C ASP A 81 10.23 -17.66 -6.74
N GLY A 82 11.01 -18.73 -6.54
CA GLY A 82 12.47 -18.67 -6.57
C GLY A 82 13.15 -18.05 -5.34
N GLN A 83 12.38 -17.59 -4.33
CA GLN A 83 12.94 -17.09 -3.07
C GLN A 83 13.00 -18.20 -2.02
N SER A 84 14.08 -18.23 -1.23
CA SER A 84 14.08 -19.07 -0.02
C SER A 84 13.14 -18.47 1.04
N GLN A 85 12.58 -19.33 1.91
CA GLN A 85 11.71 -18.88 3.00
C GLN A 85 12.38 -17.80 3.86
N SER A 86 13.65 -18.00 4.23
CA SER A 86 14.39 -17.05 5.04
C SER A 86 14.65 -15.71 4.33
N ALA A 87 14.92 -15.73 3.02
CA ALA A 87 15.07 -14.49 2.25
C ALA A 87 13.75 -13.71 2.18
N TRP A 88 12.63 -14.42 1.98
CA TRP A 88 11.30 -13.84 1.96
C TRP A 88 10.93 -13.18 3.29
N GLU A 89 11.10 -13.92 4.39
CA GLU A 89 10.87 -13.41 5.75
C GLU A 89 11.75 -12.21 6.09
N ASN A 90 13.02 -12.22 5.70
CA ASN A 90 13.92 -11.10 5.92
C ASN A 90 13.48 -9.82 5.18
N LEU A 91 12.97 -9.94 3.96
CA LEU A 91 12.43 -8.80 3.23
C LEU A 91 11.24 -8.19 3.97
N ILE A 92 10.29 -9.03 4.40
CA ILE A 92 9.11 -8.60 5.15
C ILE A 92 9.52 -7.96 6.48
N TYR A 93 10.38 -8.63 7.25
CA TYR A 93 10.87 -8.11 8.52
C TYR A 93 11.50 -6.73 8.40
N ASN A 94 12.36 -6.51 7.40
CA ASN A 94 13.02 -5.22 7.17
C ASN A 94 12.05 -4.08 6.83
N GLU A 95 10.94 -4.38 6.17
CA GLU A 95 9.89 -3.40 5.93
C GLU A 95 9.17 -3.05 7.24
N LEU A 96 8.76 -4.06 8.00
CA LEU A 96 7.99 -3.86 9.23
C LEU A 96 8.78 -3.12 10.31
N ILE A 97 10.06 -3.44 10.53
CA ILE A 97 10.90 -2.68 11.47
C ILE A 97 11.17 -1.25 11.01
N SER A 98 11.03 -0.99 9.71
CA SER A 98 11.08 0.35 9.12
C SER A 98 9.73 1.05 9.11
N GLN A 99 8.73 0.50 9.79
CA GLN A 99 7.36 1.02 9.90
C GLN A 99 6.68 1.21 8.53
N ARG A 100 6.95 0.30 7.61
CA ARG A 100 6.34 0.30 6.27
C ARG A 100 5.45 -0.93 6.11
N PRO A 101 4.13 -0.76 6.08
CA PRO A 101 3.22 -1.84 5.75
C PRO A 101 3.42 -2.31 4.31
N ILE A 102 3.07 -3.56 4.07
CA ILE A 102 3.23 -4.25 2.80
C ILE A 102 1.85 -4.58 2.25
N VAL A 103 1.63 -4.37 0.95
CA VAL A 103 0.50 -5.02 0.28
C VAL A 103 0.94 -6.44 -0.07
N TYR A 104 0.29 -7.41 0.55
CA TYR A 104 0.62 -8.82 0.37
C TYR A 104 -0.51 -9.54 -0.38
N SER A 105 -0.21 -10.57 -1.13
CA SER A 105 -1.22 -11.36 -1.83
C SER A 105 -0.84 -12.84 -1.87
N GLY A 106 -1.86 -13.67 -2.01
CA GLY A 106 -1.74 -15.09 -2.23
C GLY A 106 -2.99 -15.65 -2.89
N VAL A 107 -2.93 -16.92 -3.25
CA VAL A 107 -4.05 -17.67 -3.83
C VAL A 107 -4.37 -18.84 -2.92
N HIS A 108 -5.63 -18.92 -2.50
CA HIS A 108 -6.17 -20.06 -1.77
C HIS A 108 -6.72 -21.09 -2.77
N PRO A 109 -6.48 -22.40 -2.57
CA PRO A 109 -6.88 -23.43 -3.54
C PRO A 109 -8.36 -23.46 -3.91
N SER A 110 -9.24 -23.07 -2.99
CA SER A 110 -10.70 -23.10 -3.22
C SER A 110 -11.35 -21.71 -3.33
N SER A 111 -10.70 -20.65 -2.82
CA SER A 111 -11.32 -19.31 -2.70
C SER A 111 -10.75 -18.30 -3.70
N GLY A 112 -9.70 -18.68 -4.45
CA GLY A 112 -9.04 -17.78 -5.38
C GLY A 112 -8.03 -16.83 -4.74
N GLY A 113 -7.67 -15.76 -5.46
CA GLY A 113 -6.68 -14.79 -5.03
C GLY A 113 -7.24 -13.77 -4.07
N HIS A 114 -6.42 -13.29 -3.13
CA HIS A 114 -6.74 -12.17 -2.26
C HIS A 114 -5.51 -11.31 -1.99
N ALA A 115 -5.72 -10.00 -1.88
CA ALA A 115 -4.70 -9.02 -1.50
C ALA A 115 -5.08 -8.40 -0.14
N VAL A 116 -4.10 -8.28 0.73
CA VAL A 116 -4.26 -7.91 2.15
C VAL A 116 -3.18 -6.91 2.54
N VAL A 117 -3.29 -6.31 3.71
CA VAL A 117 -2.23 -5.53 4.32
C VAL A 117 -1.49 -6.41 5.34
N LEU A 118 -0.16 -6.46 5.24
CA LEU A 118 0.74 -7.07 6.21
C LEU A 118 1.43 -5.93 6.96
N ASP A 119 1.13 -5.78 8.24
CA ASP A 119 1.45 -4.57 9.02
C ASP A 119 2.09 -4.83 10.39
N GLY A 120 2.27 -6.08 10.79
CA GLY A 120 2.87 -6.41 12.08
C GLY A 120 3.75 -7.65 12.09
N TYR A 121 4.66 -7.72 13.07
CA TYR A 121 5.53 -8.87 13.32
C TYR A 121 5.63 -9.17 14.82
N GLN A 122 5.46 -10.42 15.17
CA GLN A 122 5.60 -10.94 16.53
C GLN A 122 6.82 -11.85 16.63
N ALA A 123 7.91 -11.34 17.17
CA ALA A 123 9.19 -12.03 17.23
C ALA A 123 9.15 -13.33 18.08
N SER A 124 8.33 -13.38 19.15
CA SER A 124 8.22 -14.52 20.05
C SER A 124 7.67 -15.79 19.39
N SER A 125 6.88 -15.63 18.33
CA SER A 125 6.21 -16.73 17.62
C SER A 125 6.54 -16.80 16.13
N ASN A 126 7.33 -15.84 15.62
CA ASN A 126 7.63 -15.67 14.20
C ASN A 126 6.35 -15.55 13.35
N LEU A 127 5.37 -14.80 13.84
CA LEU A 127 4.11 -14.57 13.16
C LEU A 127 4.02 -13.13 12.64
N TYR A 128 3.26 -12.98 11.58
CA TYR A 128 3.00 -11.72 10.91
C TYR A 128 1.51 -11.37 11.01
N HIS A 129 1.21 -10.11 11.29
CA HIS A 129 -0.17 -9.63 11.34
C HIS A 129 -0.67 -9.26 9.96
N PHE A 130 -1.86 -9.77 9.63
CA PHE A 130 -2.55 -9.49 8.38
C PHE A 130 -3.92 -8.87 8.63
N ASN A 131 -4.21 -7.82 7.89
CA ASN A 131 -5.54 -7.21 7.79
C ASN A 131 -6.15 -7.62 6.44
N PHE A 132 -7.21 -8.40 6.48
CA PHE A 132 -7.86 -8.96 5.29
C PHE A 132 -8.79 -7.98 4.59
N GLY A 133 -9.09 -6.83 5.20
CA GLY A 133 -10.02 -5.86 4.63
C GLY A 133 -11.50 -6.29 4.70
N TRP A 134 -11.82 -7.31 5.50
CA TRP A 134 -13.16 -7.86 5.64
C TRP A 134 -13.86 -7.38 6.93
N GLY A 135 -13.61 -6.12 7.32
CA GLY A 135 -14.21 -5.56 8.53
C GLY A 135 -13.75 -6.22 9.83
N GLY A 136 -12.50 -6.68 9.86
CA GLY A 136 -11.90 -7.39 10.99
C GLY A 136 -12.05 -8.91 10.93
N GLN A 137 -12.82 -9.44 9.99
CA GLN A 137 -12.92 -10.89 9.82
C GLN A 137 -11.65 -11.44 9.19
N GLY A 138 -11.08 -12.48 9.81
CA GLY A 138 -9.86 -13.10 9.34
C GLY A 138 -8.58 -12.35 9.74
N ASP A 139 -8.67 -11.14 10.25
CA ASP A 139 -7.50 -10.40 10.73
C ASP A 139 -6.82 -11.18 11.86
N GLY A 140 -5.50 -11.28 11.80
CA GLY A 140 -4.78 -12.06 12.78
C GLY A 140 -3.32 -12.31 12.46
N TRP A 141 -2.73 -13.22 13.21
CA TRP A 141 -1.32 -13.57 13.17
C TRP A 141 -1.11 -14.89 12.44
N TYR A 142 -0.40 -14.86 11.35
CA TYR A 142 -0.15 -16.02 10.47
C TYR A 142 1.32 -16.09 10.08
N THR A 143 1.73 -17.27 9.60
CA THR A 143 3.02 -17.44 8.93
C THR A 143 2.98 -16.91 7.50
N VAL A 144 4.14 -16.86 6.84
CA VAL A 144 4.29 -16.56 5.42
C VAL A 144 4.90 -17.74 4.65
N ASP A 145 4.72 -18.95 5.17
CA ASP A 145 5.16 -20.18 4.53
C ASP A 145 4.23 -20.61 3.37
N ASP A 146 4.59 -21.67 2.69
CA ASP A 146 3.86 -22.22 1.54
C ASP A 146 2.87 -23.33 1.94
N GLU A 147 2.67 -23.57 3.23
CA GLU A 147 1.79 -24.63 3.73
C GLU A 147 0.55 -24.07 4.44
N THR A 148 0.75 -23.13 5.34
CA THR A 148 -0.31 -22.58 6.20
C THR A 148 -0.36 -21.05 6.22
N GLY A 149 0.57 -20.40 5.50
CA GLY A 149 0.72 -18.96 5.49
C GLY A 149 -0.54 -18.21 5.07
N MET A 150 -0.70 -17.00 5.58
CA MET A 150 -1.80 -16.09 5.27
C MET A 150 -3.18 -16.79 5.25
N ASN A 151 -3.48 -17.58 6.30
CA ASN A 151 -4.77 -18.28 6.42
C ASN A 151 -5.12 -19.18 5.20
N GLY A 152 -4.13 -19.87 4.64
CA GLY A 152 -4.30 -20.79 3.52
C GLY A 152 -4.16 -20.17 2.12
N PHE A 153 -3.87 -18.88 1.99
CA PHE A 153 -3.55 -18.25 0.71
C PHE A 153 -2.05 -18.44 0.38
N VAL A 154 -1.65 -19.68 0.20
CA VAL A 154 -0.26 -20.12 0.18
C VAL A 154 0.38 -20.17 -1.20
N SER A 155 -0.41 -20.16 -2.27
CA SER A 155 0.11 -20.22 -3.64
C SER A 155 0.30 -18.82 -4.23
N TYR A 156 1.25 -18.67 -5.17
CA TYR A 156 1.50 -17.42 -5.89
C TYR A 156 1.63 -16.21 -4.95
N GLN A 157 2.27 -16.42 -3.79
CA GLN A 157 2.50 -15.34 -2.85
C GLN A 157 3.32 -14.22 -3.49
N GLY A 158 2.88 -12.98 -3.26
CA GLY A 158 3.53 -11.79 -3.78
C GLY A 158 3.39 -10.62 -2.83
N MET A 159 4.25 -9.62 -2.98
CA MET A 159 4.16 -8.40 -2.19
C MET A 159 4.52 -7.16 -3.00
N VAL A 160 3.87 -6.05 -2.66
CA VAL A 160 4.32 -4.71 -3.02
C VAL A 160 4.85 -4.05 -1.76
N TYR A 161 6.13 -3.72 -1.78
CA TYR A 161 6.90 -3.24 -0.64
C TYR A 161 7.78 -2.05 -1.02
N LYS A 162 8.53 -1.49 -0.09
CA LYS A 162 9.27 -0.23 -0.27
C LYS A 162 8.37 0.90 -0.77
N ILE A 163 7.14 0.93 -0.24
CA ILE A 163 6.19 2.01 -0.54
C ILE A 163 6.67 3.24 0.22
N MET A 164 7.31 4.16 -0.49
CA MET A 164 7.95 5.33 0.10
C MET A 164 7.60 6.59 -0.69
N PRO A 165 7.32 7.71 -0.02
CA PRO A 165 7.16 8.97 -0.70
C PRO A 165 8.41 9.32 -1.53
N LYS A 166 8.21 9.72 -2.78
CA LYS A 166 9.32 10.29 -3.58
C LYS A 166 9.73 11.63 -2.97
N LYS A 167 11.02 11.78 -2.70
CA LYS A 167 11.57 13.06 -2.26
C LYS A 167 11.23 14.13 -3.30
N LYS A 168 10.71 15.27 -2.85
CA LYS A 168 10.52 16.42 -3.72
C LYS A 168 11.91 16.91 -4.14
N ASN A 169 12.24 16.79 -5.42
CA ASN A 169 13.45 17.42 -5.93
C ASN A 169 13.23 18.94 -5.86
N VAL A 170 13.88 19.57 -4.92
CA VAL A 170 13.93 21.05 -4.86
C VAL A 170 15.10 21.45 -5.75
N SER A 171 14.81 21.88 -6.98
CA SER A 171 15.78 22.60 -7.79
C SER A 171 15.78 24.05 -7.31
N VAL A 172 16.90 24.51 -6.80
CA VAL A 172 17.10 25.94 -6.50
C VAL A 172 17.77 26.57 -7.72
N GLU A 173 17.02 27.34 -8.49
CA GLU A 173 17.61 28.20 -9.50
C GLU A 173 18.19 29.43 -8.81
N MET A 174 19.51 29.57 -8.84
CA MET A 174 20.19 30.75 -8.33
C MET A 174 20.26 31.81 -9.40
N SER A 175 19.42 32.83 -9.32
CA SER A 175 19.61 34.04 -10.07
C SER A 175 20.50 34.99 -9.28
N SER A 176 21.80 35.00 -9.60
CA SER A 176 22.84 36.00 -9.24
C SER A 176 22.99 36.49 -7.79
N PRO A 177 24.17 36.90 -7.35
CA PRO A 177 24.87 36.33 -6.23
C PRO A 177 24.24 36.74 -4.89
N LYS A 178 23.45 35.90 -4.29
CA LYS A 178 23.14 36.00 -2.86
C LYS A 178 23.91 34.89 -2.14
N SER A 179 24.70 35.29 -1.16
CA SER A 179 25.43 34.36 -0.30
C SER A 179 24.45 33.49 0.48
N PHE A 180 24.68 32.17 0.46
CA PHE A 180 23.92 31.21 1.22
C PHE A 180 24.71 30.76 2.45
N TYR A 181 24.06 30.69 3.57
CA TYR A 181 24.59 30.02 4.75
C TYR A 181 23.98 28.62 4.82
N VAL A 182 24.79 27.59 4.66
CA VAL A 182 24.39 26.22 4.90
C VAL A 182 24.57 25.93 6.38
N ASN A 183 23.48 25.72 7.09
CA ASN A 183 23.55 25.23 8.46
C ASN A 183 23.94 23.75 8.45
N ARG A 184 24.75 23.29 9.41
CA ARG A 184 25.30 21.93 9.51
C ARG A 184 24.24 20.83 9.67
N THR A 185 22.95 21.18 9.73
CA THR A 185 21.81 20.27 9.87
C THR A 185 21.08 19.97 8.57
N ASN A 186 21.62 20.32 7.40
CA ASN A 186 20.98 20.11 6.08
C ASN A 186 19.59 20.75 5.90
N GLU A 187 19.23 21.76 6.67
CA GLU A 187 18.06 22.58 6.43
C GLU A 187 18.45 23.84 5.69
N VAL A 188 17.88 24.02 4.48
CA VAL A 188 17.97 25.28 3.74
C VAL A 188 16.76 26.14 4.16
N LYS A 189 16.98 27.19 4.92
CA LYS A 189 15.96 28.22 5.20
C LYS A 189 16.09 29.32 4.16
N LEU A 190 15.07 29.45 3.31
CA LEU A 190 14.91 30.59 2.44
C LEU A 190 14.32 31.74 3.29
N ARG A 191 14.94 32.91 3.25
CA ARG A 191 14.37 34.18 3.70
C ARG A 191 13.91 35.01 2.51
#